data_69f07d17d9038c39e5c43452cd4fa5a2
#
_entry.id   69f07d17d9038c39e5c43452cd4fa5a2
#
_cell.length_a   1.000
_cell.length_b   1.000
_cell.length_c   1.000
_cell.angle_alpha   90.00
_cell.angle_beta   90.00
_cell.angle_gamma   90.00
#
_symmetry.space_group_name_H-M   'P 1'
#
loop_
_entity.id
_entity.type
_entity.pdbx_description
1 polymer ?
#
loop_
_entity_poly.entity_id
_entity_poly.type
_entity_poly.pdbx_seq_one_letter_code
_entity_poly.pdbx_strand_id
1 'polypeptide(L)'
;MFFQVHGVDASGSVVLRKQLRRGQVVAFFAALPRCLIGLEACATAHHWARELQAVGHEVRLMPAQYVKAYVRRNKTDAADAVAICEAVGRPSMRFVAIKTAEQQAALLLHRGRERLVRQRTSLVNALRTHLAEFAVIAPQGLRNVARLVAIVHDESDARLPDLARQVLQVLATRLEQLTVAVAAVEQQLMAWHRSNPVSQRLANIPPNVAITPSPRNLIEPA
;
A
#
# COMPACT_ATOMS: atom_id res chain seq x y z
N MET A 1 18.24 -7.92 4.84
CA MET A 1 17.50 -6.89 5.61
C MET A 1 17.80 -7.10 7.09
N PHE A 2 18.22 -6.05 7.77
CA PHE A 2 18.55 -6.04 9.19
C PHE A 2 17.56 -5.16 9.96
N PHE A 3 17.42 -5.45 11.25
CA PHE A 3 16.66 -4.66 12.21
C PHE A 3 17.62 -4.12 13.27
N GLN A 4 17.56 -2.83 13.52
CA GLN A 4 18.29 -2.21 14.61
C GLN A 4 17.40 -2.20 15.84
N VAL A 5 17.90 -2.75 16.93
CA VAL A 5 17.20 -2.82 18.22
C VAL A 5 17.92 -1.93 19.22
N HIS A 6 17.13 -1.10 19.90
CA HIS A 6 17.59 -0.25 21.01
C HIS A 6 16.61 -0.42 22.17
N GLY A 7 17.11 -0.66 23.35
CA GLY A 7 16.30 -0.85 24.55
C GLY A 7 16.86 -0.08 25.74
N VAL A 8 15.95 0.43 26.55
CA VAL A 8 16.27 1.12 27.80
C VAL A 8 15.52 0.45 28.96
N ASP A 9 16.04 0.57 30.16
CA ASP A 9 15.35 0.18 31.39
C ASP A 9 14.39 1.28 31.87
N ALA A 10 13.77 1.05 33.04
CA ALA A 10 12.83 2.00 33.65
C ALA A 10 13.48 3.34 34.03
N SER A 11 14.78 3.38 34.20
CA SER A 11 15.54 4.61 34.46
C SER A 11 15.91 5.40 33.20
N GLY A 12 15.65 4.82 32.00
CA GLY A 12 16.10 5.38 30.73
C GLY A 12 17.54 5.03 30.36
N SER A 13 18.18 4.17 31.14
CA SER A 13 19.56 3.71 30.87
C SER A 13 19.54 2.64 29.74
N VAL A 14 20.49 2.75 28.82
CA VAL A 14 20.57 1.84 27.68
C VAL A 14 21.03 0.46 28.14
N VAL A 15 20.17 -0.54 27.99
CA VAL A 15 20.44 -1.94 28.33
C VAL A 15 20.62 -2.85 27.12
N LEU A 16 20.22 -2.37 25.93
CA LEU A 16 20.26 -3.17 24.72
C LEU A 16 20.58 -2.32 23.50
N ARG A 17 21.61 -2.74 22.75
CA ARG A 17 21.89 -2.28 21.38
C ARG A 17 22.28 -3.48 20.54
N LYS A 18 21.46 -3.83 19.55
CA LYS A 18 21.73 -5.01 18.73
C LYS A 18 21.21 -4.85 17.31
N GLN A 19 21.92 -5.43 16.38
CA GLN A 19 21.47 -5.62 15.00
C GLN A 19 21.04 -7.06 14.81
N LEU A 20 19.83 -7.28 14.29
CA LEU A 20 19.25 -8.60 14.06
C LEU A 20 19.02 -8.83 12.58
N ARG A 21 19.28 -10.02 12.09
CA ARG A 21 18.78 -10.47 10.78
C ARG A 21 17.28 -10.78 10.91
N ARG A 22 16.55 -10.67 9.81
CA ARG A 22 15.10 -10.90 9.77
C ARG A 22 14.66 -12.21 10.45
N GLY A 23 15.34 -13.32 10.19
CA GLY A 23 15.01 -14.63 10.80
C GLY A 23 15.31 -14.76 12.30
N GLN A 24 16.01 -13.80 12.89
CA GLN A 24 16.39 -13.82 14.31
C GLN A 24 15.41 -13.03 15.20
N VAL A 25 14.54 -12.20 14.61
CA VAL A 25 13.71 -11.23 15.34
C VAL A 25 12.79 -11.92 16.34
N VAL A 26 11.97 -12.86 15.89
CA VAL A 26 10.96 -13.51 16.74
C VAL A 26 11.65 -14.29 17.88
N ALA A 27 12.66 -15.12 17.56
CA ALA A 27 13.38 -15.88 18.57
C ALA A 27 14.10 -15.00 19.60
N PHE A 28 14.66 -13.88 19.15
CA PHE A 28 15.32 -12.94 20.05
C PHE A 28 14.32 -12.30 21.03
N PHE A 29 13.19 -11.80 20.54
CA PHE A 29 12.19 -11.20 21.41
C PHE A 29 11.47 -12.23 22.29
N ALA A 30 11.21 -13.45 21.82
CA ALA A 30 10.64 -14.52 22.63
C ALA A 30 11.52 -14.90 23.85
N ALA A 31 12.83 -14.65 23.77
CA ALA A 31 13.76 -14.88 24.88
C ALA A 31 13.83 -13.71 25.88
N LEU A 32 13.20 -12.57 25.59
CA LEU A 32 13.18 -11.42 26.48
C LEU A 32 11.96 -11.45 27.43
N PRO A 33 12.06 -10.89 28.63
CA PRO A 33 10.90 -10.62 29.46
C PRO A 33 9.89 -9.74 28.71
N ARG A 34 8.61 -9.87 29.06
CA ARG A 34 7.56 -9.01 28.49
C ARG A 34 7.91 -7.53 28.64
N CYS A 35 7.90 -6.81 27.53
CA CYS A 35 8.25 -5.40 27.48
C CYS A 35 7.38 -4.64 26.46
N LEU A 36 7.48 -3.31 26.50
CA LEU A 36 6.89 -2.42 25.51
C LEU A 36 7.83 -2.30 24.31
N ILE A 37 7.31 -2.55 23.10
CA ILE A 37 8.06 -2.46 21.85
C ILE A 37 7.44 -1.38 20.96
N GLY A 38 8.25 -0.39 20.60
CA GLY A 38 7.90 0.61 19.59
C GLY A 38 8.36 0.18 18.20
N LEU A 39 7.52 0.37 17.20
CA LEU A 39 7.86 0.18 15.78
C LEU A 39 7.41 1.39 14.97
N GLU A 40 8.20 1.80 13.99
CA GLU A 40 7.73 2.75 12.99
C GLU A 40 6.74 2.09 12.03
N ALA A 41 5.62 2.75 11.74
CA ALA A 41 4.58 2.26 10.83
C ALA A 41 5.02 2.38 9.36
N CYS A 42 5.95 1.52 8.97
CA CYS A 42 6.47 1.37 7.60
C CYS A 42 5.96 0.07 6.94
N ALA A 43 6.52 -0.27 5.77
CA ALA A 43 6.26 -1.56 5.13
C ALA A 43 6.62 -2.71 6.09
N THR A 44 5.77 -3.72 6.19
CA THR A 44 5.89 -4.90 7.09
C THR A 44 5.66 -4.64 8.59
N ALA A 45 5.50 -3.40 9.06
CA ALA A 45 5.36 -3.10 10.48
C ALA A 45 4.17 -3.82 11.14
N HIS A 46 3.03 -3.91 10.47
CA HIS A 46 1.87 -4.64 10.98
C HIS A 46 2.11 -6.15 11.12
N HIS A 47 2.87 -6.75 10.21
CA HIS A 47 3.29 -8.16 10.35
C HIS A 47 4.14 -8.34 11.60
N TRP A 48 5.21 -7.55 11.73
CA TRP A 48 6.08 -7.64 12.89
C TRP A 48 5.38 -7.34 14.21
N ALA A 49 4.45 -6.40 14.20
CA ALA A 49 3.66 -6.10 15.39
C ALA A 49 2.84 -7.31 15.84
N ARG A 50 2.18 -8.03 14.91
CA ARG A 50 1.44 -9.26 15.24
C ARG A 50 2.35 -10.39 15.74
N GLU A 51 3.51 -10.60 15.10
CA GLU A 51 4.47 -11.62 15.53
C GLU A 51 4.97 -11.34 16.95
N LEU A 52 5.30 -10.09 17.25
CA LEU A 52 5.80 -9.71 18.58
C LEU A 52 4.70 -9.73 19.65
N GLN A 53 3.46 -9.40 19.29
CA GLN A 53 2.31 -9.59 20.19
C GLN A 53 2.05 -11.08 20.48
N ALA A 54 2.21 -11.96 19.48
CA ALA A 54 2.03 -13.39 19.63
C ALA A 54 3.03 -14.03 20.62
N VAL A 55 4.23 -13.46 20.75
CA VAL A 55 5.22 -13.88 21.76
C VAL A 55 5.11 -13.13 23.09
N GLY A 56 4.03 -12.36 23.30
CA GLY A 56 3.63 -11.81 24.59
C GLY A 56 4.02 -10.38 24.89
N HIS A 57 4.59 -9.64 23.93
CA HIS A 57 4.99 -8.24 24.13
C HIS A 57 3.82 -7.27 23.91
N GLU A 58 3.88 -6.10 24.57
CA GLU A 58 3.05 -4.95 24.21
C GLU A 58 3.71 -4.23 23.03
N VAL A 59 2.98 -4.08 21.91
CA VAL A 59 3.55 -3.48 20.71
C VAL A 59 2.76 -2.25 20.30
N ARG A 60 3.46 -1.16 19.99
CA ARG A 60 2.87 0.10 19.54
C ARG A 60 3.50 0.53 18.21
N LEU A 61 2.65 0.86 17.23
CA LEU A 61 3.07 1.39 15.94
C LEU A 61 2.99 2.92 15.95
N MET A 62 4.05 3.58 15.51
CA MET A 62 4.12 5.05 15.47
C MET A 62 4.22 5.53 14.03
N PRO A 63 3.48 6.60 13.64
CA PRO A 63 3.65 7.21 12.33
C PRO A 63 5.07 7.76 12.14
N ALA A 64 5.68 7.51 10.99
CA ALA A 64 7.04 7.97 10.66
C ALA A 64 7.25 9.47 10.86
N GLN A 65 6.23 10.27 10.57
CA GLN A 65 6.28 11.73 10.73
C GLN A 65 6.50 12.17 12.18
N TYR A 66 5.99 11.42 13.16
CA TYR A 66 6.18 11.75 14.56
C TYR A 66 7.53 11.27 15.09
N VAL A 67 8.02 10.13 14.60
CA VAL A 67 9.35 9.62 14.96
C VAL A 67 10.45 10.56 14.46
N LYS A 68 10.30 11.15 13.28
CA LYS A 68 11.27 12.12 12.72
C LYS A 68 11.60 13.28 13.66
N ALA A 69 10.66 13.73 14.47
CA ALA A 69 10.90 14.83 15.42
C ALA A 69 11.90 14.48 16.52
N TYR A 70 12.12 13.19 16.80
CA TYR A 70 13.05 12.69 17.79
C TYR A 70 14.40 12.27 17.20
N VAL A 71 14.55 12.24 15.88
CA VAL A 71 15.82 11.92 15.21
C VAL A 71 16.75 13.12 15.33
N ARG A 72 17.81 12.96 16.12
CA ARG A 72 18.93 13.93 16.20
C ARG A 72 19.76 13.84 14.90
N ARG A 73 20.71 14.78 14.70
CA ARG A 73 21.57 14.89 13.50
C ARG A 73 22.12 13.53 13.04
N ASN A 74 22.28 13.35 11.73
CA ASN A 74 22.75 12.16 11.01
C ASN A 74 21.77 10.97 11.07
N LYS A 75 20.94 10.87 10.03
CA LYS A 75 20.00 9.77 9.85
C LYS A 75 20.76 8.44 9.66
N THR A 76 20.68 7.58 10.67
CA THR A 76 21.15 6.20 10.64
C THR A 76 20.08 5.31 11.25
N ASP A 77 20.02 4.04 10.87
CA ASP A 77 19.07 3.07 11.45
C ASP A 77 19.19 2.97 12.98
N ALA A 78 20.40 3.18 13.52
CA ALA A 78 20.64 3.22 14.96
C ALA A 78 20.02 4.47 15.62
N ALA A 79 20.13 5.64 14.98
CA ALA A 79 19.51 6.87 15.47
C ALA A 79 17.97 6.79 15.40
N ASP A 80 17.43 6.17 14.35
CA ASP A 80 15.99 5.93 14.22
C ASP A 80 15.49 4.98 15.33
N ALA A 81 16.24 3.93 15.70
CA ALA A 81 15.91 3.03 16.80
C ALA A 81 15.88 3.73 18.17
N VAL A 82 16.83 4.65 18.42
CA VAL A 82 16.84 5.49 19.63
C VAL A 82 15.62 6.40 19.66
N ALA A 83 15.31 7.07 18.55
CA ALA A 83 14.17 7.97 18.44
C ALA A 83 12.82 7.23 18.66
N ILE A 84 12.68 6.02 18.14
CA ILE A 84 11.53 5.14 18.37
C ILE A 84 11.40 4.78 19.85
N CYS A 85 12.52 4.41 20.49
CA CYS A 85 12.54 4.03 21.88
C CYS A 85 12.15 5.19 22.81
N GLU A 86 12.58 6.41 22.50
CA GLU A 86 12.18 7.62 23.24
C GLU A 86 10.70 7.96 23.00
N ALA A 87 10.26 7.87 21.76
CA ALA A 87 8.91 8.28 21.36
C ALA A 87 7.80 7.36 21.89
N VAL A 88 8.05 6.05 21.99
CA VAL A 88 7.01 5.06 22.36
C VAL A 88 6.47 5.23 23.77
N GLY A 89 7.28 5.78 24.68
CA GLY A 89 6.90 6.04 26.07
C GLY A 89 6.16 7.37 26.30
N ARG A 90 6.03 8.23 25.26
CA ARG A 90 5.46 9.58 25.45
C ARG A 90 3.92 9.56 25.54
N PRO A 91 3.30 10.18 26.55
CA PRO A 91 1.84 10.20 26.71
C PRO A 91 1.09 10.86 25.55
N SER A 92 1.72 11.84 24.88
CA SER A 92 1.13 12.58 23.76
C SER A 92 1.28 11.86 22.40
N MET A 93 1.97 10.69 22.37
CA MET A 93 2.19 9.97 21.11
C MET A 93 0.89 9.33 20.62
N ARG A 94 0.55 9.58 19.36
CA ARG A 94 -0.56 8.92 18.68
C ARG A 94 -0.06 7.65 18.00
N PHE A 95 -0.65 6.52 18.37
CA PHE A 95 -0.30 5.24 17.79
C PHE A 95 -1.21 4.85 16.63
N VAL A 96 -0.66 4.06 15.71
CA VAL A 96 -1.41 3.46 14.60
C VAL A 96 -1.95 2.11 15.07
N ALA A 97 -3.24 1.86 14.90
CA ALA A 97 -3.82 0.55 15.20
C ALA A 97 -3.14 -0.56 14.40
N ILE A 98 -2.82 -1.66 15.07
CA ILE A 98 -2.21 -2.83 14.43
C ILE A 98 -3.31 -3.55 13.64
N LYS A 99 -3.12 -3.66 12.34
CA LYS A 99 -4.09 -4.31 11.44
C LYS A 99 -3.95 -5.81 11.47
N THR A 100 -5.09 -6.51 11.47
CA THR A 100 -5.13 -7.97 11.29
C THR A 100 -4.67 -8.37 9.88
N ALA A 101 -4.47 -9.66 9.65
CA ALA A 101 -4.12 -10.17 8.32
C ALA A 101 -5.25 -9.90 7.31
N GLU A 102 -6.51 -10.06 7.73
CA GLU A 102 -7.71 -9.82 6.93
C GLU A 102 -7.83 -8.33 6.57
N GLN A 103 -7.58 -7.44 7.54
CA GLN A 103 -7.56 -6.00 7.28
C GLN A 103 -6.46 -5.60 6.28
N GLN A 104 -5.30 -6.24 6.35
CA GLN A 104 -4.23 -6.03 5.37
C GLN A 104 -4.61 -6.59 3.98
N ALA A 105 -5.32 -7.72 3.93
CA ALA A 105 -5.82 -8.29 2.69
C ALA A 105 -6.85 -7.36 2.02
N ALA A 106 -7.79 -6.79 2.79
CA ALA A 106 -8.72 -5.80 2.28
C ALA A 106 -8.01 -4.56 1.72
N LEU A 107 -6.98 -4.05 2.42
CA LEU A 107 -6.15 -2.96 1.90
C LEU A 107 -5.43 -3.32 0.60
N LEU A 108 -5.00 -4.57 0.45
CA LEU A 108 -4.36 -5.05 -0.78
C LEU A 108 -5.33 -5.02 -1.96
N LEU A 109 -6.60 -5.40 -1.78
CA LEU A 109 -7.62 -5.29 -2.82
C LEU A 109 -7.77 -3.85 -3.32
N HIS A 110 -7.92 -2.88 -2.39
CA HIS A 110 -8.04 -1.47 -2.75
C HIS A 110 -6.80 -0.93 -3.47
N ARG A 111 -5.61 -1.18 -2.92
CA ARG A 111 -4.34 -0.72 -3.50
C ARG A 111 -4.02 -1.41 -4.83
N GLY A 112 -4.35 -2.70 -4.94
CA GLY A 112 -4.21 -3.47 -6.17
C GLY A 112 -5.09 -2.88 -7.28
N ARG A 113 -6.37 -2.64 -6.99
CA ARG A 113 -7.30 -1.99 -7.91
C ARG A 113 -6.77 -0.61 -8.35
N GLU A 114 -6.40 0.24 -7.40
CA GLU A 114 -5.87 1.58 -7.70
C GLU A 114 -4.65 1.51 -8.62
N ARG A 115 -3.72 0.59 -8.35
CA ARG A 115 -2.53 0.38 -9.18
C ARG A 115 -2.90 -0.03 -10.61
N LEU A 116 -3.80 -1.00 -10.77
CA LEU A 116 -4.24 -1.48 -12.08
C LEU A 116 -4.99 -0.40 -12.86
N VAL A 117 -5.86 0.37 -12.20
CA VAL A 117 -6.57 1.50 -12.84
C VAL A 117 -5.58 2.58 -13.31
N ARG A 118 -4.57 2.92 -12.51
CA ARG A 118 -3.52 3.87 -12.94
C ARG A 118 -2.74 3.36 -14.14
N GLN A 119 -2.38 2.08 -14.18
CA GLN A 119 -1.70 1.47 -15.31
C GLN A 119 -2.57 1.50 -16.57
N ARG A 120 -3.86 1.15 -16.44
CA ARG A 120 -4.83 1.23 -17.54
C ARG A 120 -4.94 2.64 -18.09
N THR A 121 -5.09 3.64 -17.23
CA THR A 121 -5.16 5.05 -17.63
C THR A 121 -3.89 5.50 -18.36
N SER A 122 -2.72 5.12 -17.87
CA SER A 122 -1.45 5.41 -18.51
C SER A 122 -1.36 4.82 -19.92
N LEU A 123 -1.76 3.55 -20.10
CA LEU A 123 -1.79 2.91 -21.43
C LEU A 123 -2.79 3.55 -22.38
N VAL A 124 -3.98 3.90 -21.89
CA VAL A 124 -4.99 4.61 -22.70
C VAL A 124 -4.42 5.94 -23.22
N ASN A 125 -3.74 6.69 -22.37
CA ASN A 125 -3.13 7.95 -22.76
C ASN A 125 -2.00 7.74 -23.77
N ALA A 126 -1.15 6.75 -23.56
CA ALA A 126 -0.08 6.39 -24.50
C ALA A 126 -0.65 6.02 -25.89
N LEU A 127 -1.66 5.13 -25.95
CA LEU A 127 -2.33 4.77 -27.19
C LEU A 127 -2.92 5.98 -27.91
N ARG A 128 -3.62 6.87 -27.16
CA ARG A 128 -4.19 8.09 -27.74
C ARG A 128 -3.12 9.01 -28.34
N THR A 129 -2.04 9.24 -27.60
CA THR A 129 -0.95 10.12 -28.05
C THR A 129 -0.28 9.56 -29.30
N HIS A 130 0.07 8.29 -29.29
CA HIS A 130 0.73 7.67 -30.45
C HIS A 130 -0.18 7.57 -31.67
N LEU A 131 -1.46 7.24 -31.51
CA LEU A 131 -2.42 7.17 -32.59
C LEU A 131 -2.72 8.55 -33.21
N ALA A 132 -2.67 9.61 -32.41
CA ALA A 132 -2.87 10.98 -32.90
C ALA A 132 -1.79 11.41 -33.91
N GLU A 133 -0.57 10.92 -33.79
CA GLU A 133 0.52 11.16 -34.79
C GLU A 133 0.16 10.59 -36.17
N PHE A 134 -0.77 9.64 -36.23
CA PHE A 134 -1.28 9.05 -37.47
C PHE A 134 -2.70 9.53 -37.80
N ALA A 135 -3.10 10.70 -37.30
CA ALA A 135 -4.44 11.28 -37.49
C ALA A 135 -5.59 10.39 -37.01
N VAL A 136 -5.32 9.42 -36.12
CA VAL A 136 -6.34 8.57 -35.49
C VAL A 136 -6.71 9.19 -34.13
N ILE A 137 -7.82 9.94 -34.13
CA ILE A 137 -8.30 10.67 -32.95
C ILE A 137 -9.64 10.10 -32.51
N ALA A 138 -9.81 9.92 -31.20
CA ALA A 138 -11.08 9.55 -30.60
C ALA A 138 -11.42 10.44 -29.40
N PRO A 139 -12.70 10.74 -29.13
CA PRO A 139 -13.12 11.49 -27.97
C PRO A 139 -12.64 10.87 -26.66
N GLN A 140 -12.59 11.66 -25.58
CA GLN A 140 -12.21 11.16 -24.27
C GLN A 140 -13.24 10.17 -23.73
N GLY A 141 -12.84 9.33 -22.77
CA GLY A 141 -13.67 8.32 -22.10
C GLY A 141 -13.36 6.89 -22.53
N LEU A 142 -13.61 5.96 -21.61
CA LEU A 142 -13.27 4.54 -21.79
C LEU A 142 -14.06 3.89 -22.94
N ARG A 143 -15.29 4.34 -23.22
CA ARG A 143 -16.11 3.82 -24.34
C ARG A 143 -15.42 3.98 -25.70
N ASN A 144 -14.63 5.03 -25.86
CA ASN A 144 -13.94 5.33 -27.11
C ASN A 144 -12.61 4.59 -27.26
N VAL A 145 -12.13 3.96 -26.18
CA VAL A 145 -10.88 3.19 -26.20
C VAL A 145 -11.03 1.92 -27.04
N ALA A 146 -12.17 1.25 -26.95
CA ALA A 146 -12.45 0.05 -27.77
C ALA A 146 -12.34 0.35 -29.27
N ARG A 147 -12.78 1.54 -29.72
CA ARG A 147 -12.60 1.97 -31.11
C ARG A 147 -11.13 2.15 -31.49
N LEU A 148 -10.31 2.71 -30.61
CA LEU A 148 -8.86 2.85 -30.87
C LEU A 148 -8.18 1.48 -30.95
N VAL A 149 -8.52 0.56 -30.07
CA VAL A 149 -8.03 -0.82 -30.09
C VAL A 149 -8.43 -1.53 -31.37
N ALA A 150 -9.68 -1.39 -31.81
CA ALA A 150 -10.15 -1.97 -33.06
C ALA A 150 -9.35 -1.47 -34.27
N ILE A 151 -9.06 -0.17 -34.36
CA ILE A 151 -8.20 0.41 -35.43
C ILE A 151 -6.77 -0.16 -35.37
N VAL A 152 -6.21 -0.38 -34.21
CA VAL A 152 -4.87 -0.98 -34.06
C VAL A 152 -4.86 -2.42 -34.56
N HIS A 153 -5.94 -3.18 -34.36
CA HIS A 153 -6.05 -4.57 -34.81
C HIS A 153 -6.49 -4.72 -36.30
N ASP A 154 -7.01 -3.64 -36.88
CA ASP A 154 -7.42 -3.65 -38.29
C ASP A 154 -6.18 -3.52 -39.21
N GLU A 155 -5.76 -4.64 -39.78
CA GLU A 155 -4.63 -4.70 -40.71
C GLU A 155 -4.89 -3.95 -42.03
N SER A 156 -6.14 -3.72 -42.38
CA SER A 156 -6.53 -3.00 -43.60
C SER A 156 -6.47 -1.48 -43.48
N ASP A 157 -6.34 -0.94 -42.26
CA ASP A 157 -6.27 0.50 -42.01
C ASP A 157 -4.90 1.06 -42.42
N ALA A 158 -4.81 1.64 -43.60
CA ALA A 158 -3.57 2.17 -44.20
C ALA A 158 -2.95 3.38 -43.46
N ARG A 159 -3.65 3.95 -42.47
CA ARG A 159 -3.12 5.08 -41.68
C ARG A 159 -1.94 4.70 -40.81
N LEU A 160 -1.88 3.46 -40.36
CA LEU A 160 -0.84 2.98 -39.45
C LEU A 160 0.25 2.22 -40.21
N PRO A 161 1.48 2.74 -40.26
CA PRO A 161 2.64 1.98 -40.77
C PRO A 161 2.84 0.67 -39.98
N ASP A 162 3.32 -0.38 -40.64
CA ASP A 162 3.47 -1.70 -40.04
C ASP A 162 4.27 -1.69 -38.73
N LEU A 163 5.38 -0.95 -38.69
CA LEU A 163 6.21 -0.83 -37.49
C LEU A 163 5.44 -0.17 -36.32
N ALA A 164 4.65 0.84 -36.58
CA ALA A 164 3.82 1.49 -35.57
C ALA A 164 2.72 0.55 -35.10
N ARG A 165 2.07 -0.15 -36.04
CA ARG A 165 1.02 -1.14 -35.74
C ARG A 165 1.50 -2.24 -34.81
N GLN A 166 2.68 -2.82 -35.10
CA GLN A 166 3.27 -3.88 -34.26
C GLN A 166 3.42 -3.43 -32.80
N VAL A 167 3.96 -2.25 -32.54
CA VAL A 167 4.14 -1.72 -31.19
C VAL A 167 2.77 -1.38 -30.52
N LEU A 168 1.87 -0.76 -31.28
CA LEU A 168 0.53 -0.41 -30.79
C LEU A 168 -0.30 -1.65 -30.44
N GLN A 169 -0.17 -2.76 -31.18
CA GLN A 169 -0.81 -4.03 -30.85
C GLN A 169 -0.35 -4.59 -29.52
N VAL A 170 0.93 -4.48 -29.17
CA VAL A 170 1.44 -4.88 -27.83
C VAL A 170 0.78 -4.05 -26.73
N LEU A 171 0.67 -2.73 -26.93
CA LEU A 171 0.02 -1.84 -25.96
C LEU A 171 -1.50 -2.11 -25.86
N ALA A 172 -2.18 -2.35 -26.97
CA ALA A 172 -3.60 -2.66 -27.03
C ALA A 172 -3.90 -3.98 -26.29
N THR A 173 -3.16 -5.04 -26.59
CA THR A 173 -3.27 -6.34 -25.91
C THR A 173 -3.07 -6.19 -24.40
N ARG A 174 -2.06 -5.41 -23.99
CA ARG A 174 -1.82 -5.14 -22.57
C ARG A 174 -2.95 -4.38 -21.92
N LEU A 175 -3.57 -3.43 -22.62
CA LEU A 175 -4.74 -2.68 -22.15
C LEU A 175 -5.95 -3.58 -21.92
N GLU A 176 -6.21 -4.52 -22.84
CA GLU A 176 -7.28 -5.52 -22.71
C GLU A 176 -7.06 -6.41 -21.48
N GLN A 177 -5.84 -6.93 -21.30
CA GLN A 177 -5.48 -7.71 -20.12
C GLN A 177 -5.69 -6.94 -18.81
N LEU A 178 -5.30 -5.67 -18.76
CA LEU A 178 -5.51 -4.81 -17.59
C LEU A 178 -6.99 -4.55 -17.34
N THR A 179 -7.79 -4.41 -18.39
CA THR A 179 -9.25 -4.20 -18.26
C THR A 179 -9.91 -5.41 -17.62
N VAL A 180 -9.55 -6.62 -18.05
CA VAL A 180 -10.00 -7.87 -17.41
C VAL A 180 -9.52 -7.97 -15.96
N ALA A 181 -8.25 -7.65 -15.70
CA ALA A 181 -7.68 -7.70 -14.35
C ALA A 181 -8.37 -6.72 -13.38
N VAL A 182 -8.69 -5.50 -13.84
CA VAL A 182 -9.44 -4.51 -13.05
C VAL A 182 -10.82 -5.05 -12.70
N ALA A 183 -11.55 -5.60 -13.68
CA ALA A 183 -12.88 -6.16 -13.45
C ALA A 183 -12.86 -7.32 -12.44
N ALA A 184 -11.86 -8.20 -12.53
CA ALA A 184 -11.70 -9.31 -11.58
C ALA A 184 -11.47 -8.82 -10.14
N VAL A 185 -10.60 -7.83 -9.94
CA VAL A 185 -10.35 -7.26 -8.60
C VAL A 185 -11.59 -6.49 -8.10
N GLU A 186 -12.30 -5.77 -8.96
CA GLU A 186 -13.56 -5.10 -8.60
C GLU A 186 -14.63 -6.11 -8.16
N GLN A 187 -14.73 -7.24 -8.81
CA GLN A 187 -15.64 -8.33 -8.41
C GLN A 187 -15.28 -8.86 -7.00
N GLN A 188 -14.01 -9.11 -6.75
CA GLN A 188 -13.53 -9.53 -5.42
C GLN A 188 -13.81 -8.46 -4.35
N LEU A 189 -13.59 -7.20 -4.66
CA LEU A 189 -13.86 -6.08 -3.77
C LEU A 189 -15.35 -5.99 -3.42
N MET A 190 -16.23 -6.15 -4.41
CA MET A 190 -17.68 -6.16 -4.18
C MET A 190 -18.15 -7.38 -3.38
N ALA A 191 -17.54 -8.54 -3.58
CA ALA A 191 -17.83 -9.74 -2.79
C ALA A 191 -17.43 -9.52 -1.31
N TRP A 192 -16.23 -9.00 -1.07
CA TRP A 192 -15.76 -8.64 0.26
C TRP A 192 -16.67 -7.57 0.91
N HIS A 193 -17.06 -6.52 0.17
CA HIS A 193 -17.95 -5.48 0.68
C HIS A 193 -19.28 -6.05 1.16
N ARG A 194 -19.88 -6.99 0.41
CA ARG A 194 -21.15 -7.63 0.80
C ARG A 194 -21.05 -8.45 2.07
N SER A 195 -19.89 -9.01 2.38
CA SER A 195 -19.65 -9.82 3.57
C SER A 195 -19.14 -9.02 4.78
N ASN A 196 -18.81 -7.72 4.59
CA ASN A 196 -18.19 -6.92 5.65
C ASN A 196 -19.14 -5.82 6.16
N PRO A 197 -19.68 -5.97 7.40
CA PRO A 197 -20.64 -5.00 7.96
C PRO A 197 -20.07 -3.59 8.13
N VAL A 198 -18.76 -3.47 8.42
CA VAL A 198 -18.11 -2.15 8.57
C VAL A 198 -18.05 -1.44 7.23
N SER A 199 -17.66 -2.16 6.17
CA SER A 199 -17.63 -1.61 4.81
C SER A 199 -19.02 -1.15 4.36
N GLN A 200 -20.08 -1.93 4.67
CA GLN A 200 -21.47 -1.57 4.34
C GLN A 200 -21.93 -0.32 5.08
N ARG A 201 -21.61 -0.20 6.39
CA ARG A 201 -21.93 1.02 7.15
C ARG A 201 -21.25 2.26 6.60
N LEU A 202 -19.97 2.14 6.20
CA LEU A 202 -19.21 3.24 5.61
C LEU A 202 -19.76 3.68 4.24
N ALA A 203 -20.31 2.76 3.46
CA ALA A 203 -20.93 3.09 2.18
C ALA A 203 -22.20 3.95 2.31
N ASN A 204 -22.85 3.94 3.48
CA ASN A 204 -24.02 4.77 3.77
C ASN A 204 -23.65 6.22 4.15
N ILE A 205 -22.37 6.56 4.29
CA ILE A 205 -21.92 7.92 4.56
C ILE A 205 -22.05 8.74 3.26
N PRO A 206 -22.79 9.87 3.26
CA PRO A 206 -22.96 10.68 2.07
C PRO A 206 -21.62 11.16 1.49
N PRO A 207 -21.44 11.19 0.17
CA PRO A 207 -20.17 11.58 -0.46
C PRO A 207 -19.76 13.05 -0.20
N ASN A 208 -20.66 13.89 0.32
CA ASN A 208 -20.42 15.30 0.67
C ASN A 208 -19.82 15.49 2.07
N VAL A 209 -19.78 14.47 2.89
CA VAL A 209 -18.91 14.46 4.08
C VAL A 209 -17.53 14.12 3.53
N ALA A 210 -16.55 15.00 3.70
CA ALA A 210 -15.19 14.89 3.15
C ALA A 210 -14.38 13.68 3.71
N ILE A 211 -15.04 12.56 3.91
CA ILE A 211 -14.47 11.26 4.17
C ILE A 211 -14.55 10.53 2.82
N THR A 212 -13.61 10.83 1.92
CA THR A 212 -13.25 9.81 0.94
C THR A 212 -13.03 8.54 1.75
N PRO A 213 -13.64 7.39 1.38
CA PRO A 213 -13.31 6.12 2.03
C PRO A 213 -11.85 5.81 1.70
N SER A 214 -10.97 6.46 2.47
CA SER A 214 -9.59 6.07 2.51
C SER A 214 -9.60 4.64 3.02
N PRO A 215 -8.81 3.72 2.43
CA PRO A 215 -8.61 2.39 3.00
C PRO A 215 -8.25 2.40 4.49
N ARG A 216 -7.85 3.56 5.02
CA ARG A 216 -7.57 3.77 6.45
C ARG A 216 -8.83 3.81 7.32
N ASN A 217 -9.97 4.25 6.79
CA ASN A 217 -11.21 4.38 7.56
C ASN A 217 -12.10 3.12 7.50
N LEU A 218 -11.81 2.19 6.57
CA LEU A 218 -12.48 0.89 6.49
C LEU A 218 -12.05 -0.10 7.58
N ILE A 219 -11.14 0.31 8.48
CA ILE A 219 -10.43 -0.59 9.38
C ILE A 219 -10.37 0.03 10.78
N GLU A 220 -11.51 0.46 11.34
CA GLU A 220 -11.58 0.72 12.77
C GLU A 220 -11.66 -0.60 13.55
N PRO A 221 -10.93 -0.71 14.69
CA PRO A 221 -11.10 -1.85 15.58
C PRO A 221 -12.48 -1.81 16.24
N ALA A 222 -13.04 -2.98 16.44
CA ALA A 222 -14.18 -3.18 17.32
C ALA A 222 -13.78 -2.90 18.77
#